data_905d564928c28a0e7a2ec01e2d09d342
#
_entry.id   905d564928c28a0e7a2ec01e2d09d342
#
_cell.length_a   1.000
_cell.length_b   1.000
_cell.length_c   1.000
_cell.angle_alpha   90.00
_cell.angle_beta   90.00
_cell.angle_gamma   90.00
#
_symmetry.space_group_name_H-M   'P 1'
#
loop_
_entity.id
_entity.type
_entity.pdbx_description
1 polymer ?
#
loop_
_entity_poly.entity_id
_entity_poly.type
_entity_poly.pdbx_seq_one_letter_code
_entity_poly.pdbx_strand_id
1 'polypeptide(L)'
;MTVKKYFSTFLAGTLLATGFVSVAQAGKSDDTLNVAIDRELESIDNYYNTAREGIVISRMVWDGLLYRDPKTNEYLPNLATSYKWVDSKTIEFDLRKGVKFHNGEKFDADDVVFTLNYLADPANGAKPARNVNWWINAEKLGEYKVRLNLKKEFPAALEFLSGPVVIYPND
;
A
#
# COMPACT_ATOMS: atom_id res chain seq x y z
N MET A 1 -39.05 -37.53 -75.53
CA MET A 1 -39.26 -37.64 -74.07
C MET A 1 -38.04 -37.17 -73.35
N THR A 2 -37.99 -35.86 -72.93
CA THR A 2 -36.79 -35.11 -72.56
C THR A 2 -36.82 -34.93 -71.06
N VAL A 3 -35.88 -35.54 -70.33
CA VAL A 3 -35.74 -35.40 -68.89
C VAL A 3 -34.77 -34.18 -68.62
N LYS A 4 -35.31 -33.14 -68.01
CA LYS A 4 -34.56 -32.02 -67.52
C LYS A 4 -33.94 -32.35 -66.15
N LYS A 5 -32.61 -32.34 -66.07
CA LYS A 5 -31.88 -32.41 -64.79
C LYS A 5 -31.77 -30.99 -64.16
N TYR A 6 -32.35 -30.86 -62.98
CA TYR A 6 -32.14 -29.68 -62.14
C TYR A 6 -30.85 -29.87 -61.31
N PHE A 7 -29.87 -29.01 -61.57
CA PHE A 7 -28.65 -28.89 -60.75
C PHE A 7 -28.95 -27.93 -59.61
N SER A 8 -29.01 -28.42 -58.42
CA SER A 8 -29.19 -27.60 -57.22
C SER A 8 -27.82 -27.27 -56.65
N THR A 9 -27.43 -25.99 -56.79
CA THR A 9 -26.17 -25.49 -56.26
C THR A 9 -26.36 -25.13 -54.80
N PHE A 10 -25.79 -25.93 -53.91
CA PHE A 10 -25.74 -25.64 -52.47
C PHE A 10 -24.58 -24.70 -52.21
N LEU A 11 -24.88 -23.41 -51.91
CA LEU A 11 -23.91 -22.41 -51.51
C LEU A 11 -23.70 -22.53 -50.00
N ALA A 12 -22.61 -23.21 -49.59
CA ALA A 12 -22.22 -23.30 -48.20
C ALA A 12 -21.56 -21.97 -47.78
N GLY A 13 -22.32 -21.14 -47.10
CA GLY A 13 -21.81 -19.92 -46.47
C GLY A 13 -20.98 -20.25 -45.23
N THR A 14 -19.68 -20.18 -45.36
CA THR A 14 -18.76 -20.28 -44.21
C THR A 14 -18.80 -18.94 -43.44
N LEU A 15 -19.52 -18.92 -42.32
CA LEU A 15 -19.48 -17.81 -41.38
C LEU A 15 -18.11 -17.81 -40.67
N LEU A 16 -17.18 -16.96 -41.10
CA LEU A 16 -15.98 -16.67 -40.35
C LEU A 16 -16.36 -15.82 -39.13
N ALA A 17 -16.52 -16.48 -37.99
CA ALA A 17 -16.57 -15.79 -36.70
C ALA A 17 -15.17 -15.26 -36.37
N THR A 18 -14.88 -14.02 -36.76
CA THR A 18 -13.72 -13.29 -36.28
C THR A 18 -13.95 -12.95 -34.82
N GLY A 19 -13.51 -13.85 -33.94
CA GLY A 19 -13.41 -13.56 -32.51
C GLY A 19 -12.46 -12.38 -32.33
N PHE A 20 -12.97 -11.24 -31.91
CA PHE A 20 -12.15 -10.16 -31.39
C PHE A 20 -11.49 -10.65 -30.09
N VAL A 21 -10.26 -11.14 -30.22
CA VAL A 21 -9.40 -11.33 -29.08
C VAL A 21 -9.00 -9.94 -28.63
N SER A 22 -9.70 -9.42 -27.61
CA SER A 22 -9.25 -8.22 -26.92
C SER A 22 -7.93 -8.56 -26.24
N VAL A 23 -6.83 -8.22 -26.88
CA VAL A 23 -5.52 -8.27 -26.25
C VAL A 23 -5.53 -7.19 -25.17
N ALA A 24 -5.57 -7.59 -23.91
CA ALA A 24 -5.34 -6.67 -22.81
C ALA A 24 -3.90 -6.15 -22.95
N GLN A 25 -3.76 -4.97 -23.52
CA GLN A 25 -2.48 -4.32 -23.74
C GLN A 25 -2.11 -3.57 -22.48
N ALA A 26 -1.47 -4.28 -21.53
CA ALA A 26 -0.70 -3.64 -20.48
C ALA A 26 0.59 -3.10 -21.15
N GLY A 27 0.54 -1.86 -21.63
CA GLY A 27 1.63 -1.30 -22.42
C GLY A 27 2.56 -0.44 -21.59
N LYS A 28 3.86 -0.74 -21.63
CA LYS A 28 4.91 0.23 -21.24
C LYS A 28 4.89 1.53 -22.06
N SER A 29 4.06 1.61 -23.09
CA SER A 29 4.05 2.72 -24.03
C SER A 29 3.40 4.00 -23.48
N ASP A 30 2.61 3.89 -22.42
CA ASP A 30 1.88 5.00 -21.79
C ASP A 30 2.10 5.10 -20.26
N ASP A 31 3.08 4.36 -19.74
CA ASP A 31 3.40 4.25 -18.31
C ASP A 31 2.18 3.94 -17.43
N THR A 32 1.20 3.23 -17.98
CA THR A 32 -0.06 2.91 -17.29
C THR A 32 -0.05 1.49 -16.75
N LEU A 33 -0.32 1.33 -15.45
CA LEU A 33 -0.61 0.07 -14.80
C LEU A 33 -2.12 -0.09 -14.60
N ASN A 34 -2.73 -1.04 -15.30
CA ASN A 34 -4.14 -1.39 -15.10
C ASN A 34 -4.24 -2.53 -14.08
N VAL A 35 -4.88 -2.25 -12.95
CA VAL A 35 -5.15 -3.25 -11.90
C VAL A 35 -6.64 -3.54 -11.87
N ALA A 36 -7.02 -4.79 -12.14
CA ALA A 36 -8.40 -5.25 -12.00
C ALA A 36 -8.57 -5.94 -10.63
N ILE A 37 -9.59 -5.55 -9.89
CA ILE A 37 -9.99 -6.15 -8.62
C ILE A 37 -11.43 -6.65 -8.75
N ASP A 38 -11.77 -7.72 -8.03
CA ASP A 38 -13.06 -8.40 -8.11
C ASP A 38 -14.11 -7.87 -7.12
N ARG A 39 -13.75 -6.82 -6.36
CA ARG A 39 -14.61 -6.18 -5.36
C ARG A 39 -14.52 -4.67 -5.43
N GLU A 40 -15.58 -4.01 -5.01
CA GLU A 40 -15.58 -2.57 -4.82
C GLU A 40 -14.63 -2.16 -3.69
N LEU A 41 -13.88 -1.08 -3.92
CA LEU A 41 -12.99 -0.50 -2.93
C LEU A 41 -13.80 0.39 -1.99
N GLU A 42 -14.06 -0.07 -0.76
CA GLU A 42 -14.85 0.68 0.22
C GLU A 42 -14.10 1.92 0.75
N SER A 43 -12.79 1.80 0.95
CA SER A 43 -11.92 2.87 1.43
C SER A 43 -10.46 2.58 1.11
N ILE A 44 -9.67 3.62 0.90
CA ILE A 44 -8.20 3.54 0.80
C ILE A 44 -7.52 3.79 2.14
N ASP A 45 -8.28 4.07 3.20
CA ASP A 45 -7.74 4.31 4.53
C ASP A 45 -7.14 3.02 5.11
N ASN A 46 -5.84 3.05 5.37
CA ASN A 46 -5.09 1.88 5.83
C ASN A 46 -5.48 1.42 7.24
N TYR A 47 -6.04 2.32 8.07
CA TYR A 47 -6.33 2.03 9.48
C TYR A 47 -7.78 1.67 9.75
N TYR A 48 -8.68 1.87 8.80
CA TYR A 48 -10.10 1.56 8.95
C TYR A 48 -10.61 0.54 7.94
N ASN A 49 -9.78 0.17 6.96
CA ASN A 49 -10.09 -0.86 5.98
C ASN A 49 -9.30 -2.14 6.27
N THR A 50 -10.00 -3.25 6.44
CA THR A 50 -9.40 -4.59 6.64
C THR A 50 -9.56 -5.51 5.43
N ALA A 51 -10.20 -5.02 4.36
CA ALA A 51 -10.36 -5.77 3.13
C ALA A 51 -9.02 -5.89 2.38
N ARG A 52 -8.81 -7.04 1.74
CA ARG A 52 -7.56 -7.33 1.00
C ARG A 52 -7.26 -6.25 -0.05
N GLU A 53 -8.27 -5.85 -0.78
CA GLU A 53 -8.20 -4.86 -1.87
C GLU A 53 -7.68 -3.51 -1.35
N GLY A 54 -8.22 -3.05 -0.22
CA GLY A 54 -7.76 -1.83 0.45
C GLY A 54 -6.32 -1.92 0.92
N ILE A 55 -5.90 -3.07 1.48
CA ILE A 55 -4.51 -3.29 1.90
C ILE A 55 -3.55 -3.25 0.71
N VAL A 56 -3.92 -3.82 -0.43
CA VAL A 56 -3.09 -3.80 -1.65
C VAL A 56 -2.93 -2.37 -2.16
N ILE A 57 -4.04 -1.62 -2.26
CA ILE A 57 -4.02 -0.23 -2.73
C ILE A 57 -3.26 0.67 -1.75
N SER A 58 -3.45 0.50 -0.44
CA SER A 58 -2.76 1.31 0.56
C SER A 58 -1.23 1.22 0.45
N ARG A 59 -0.71 0.06 0.03
CA ARG A 59 0.73 -0.14 -0.23
C ARG A 59 1.26 0.60 -1.46
N MET A 60 0.39 1.05 -2.35
CA MET A 60 0.74 1.86 -3.52
C MET A 60 0.62 3.36 -3.24
N VAL A 61 -0.13 3.74 -2.20
CA VAL A 61 -0.47 5.14 -1.90
C VAL A 61 0.27 5.68 -0.69
N TRP A 62 0.53 4.83 0.32
CA TRP A 62 1.08 5.25 1.61
C TRP A 62 2.42 4.60 1.90
N ASP A 63 3.30 5.37 2.49
CA ASP A 63 4.62 4.92 2.93
C ASP A 63 4.72 4.72 4.45
N GLY A 64 5.49 3.70 4.85
CA GLY A 64 5.90 3.49 6.24
C GLY A 64 7.27 4.07 6.53
N LEU A 65 7.70 4.02 7.79
CA LEU A 65 9.03 4.49 8.19
C LEU A 65 10.14 3.66 7.54
N LEU A 66 9.93 2.36 7.41
CA LEU A 66 10.88 1.41 6.82
C LEU A 66 10.24 0.67 5.64
N TYR A 67 11.06 0.01 4.86
CA TYR A 67 10.68 -0.92 3.81
C TYR A 67 11.31 -2.28 4.10
N ARG A 68 10.57 -3.37 3.91
CA ARG A 68 11.12 -4.72 4.01
C ARG A 68 11.39 -5.25 2.61
N ASP A 69 12.65 -5.57 2.32
CA ASP A 69 13.03 -6.16 1.05
C ASP A 69 12.45 -7.59 0.94
N PRO A 70 11.64 -7.89 -0.09
CA PRO A 70 11.01 -9.21 -0.22
C PRO A 70 11.99 -10.33 -0.58
N LYS A 71 13.20 -10.01 -1.02
CA LYS A 71 14.23 -10.99 -1.39
C LYS A 71 15.17 -11.31 -0.23
N THR A 72 15.65 -10.26 0.46
CA THR A 72 16.61 -10.41 1.56
C THR A 72 15.96 -10.46 2.93
N ASN A 73 14.70 -10.00 3.05
CA ASN A 73 13.99 -9.79 4.30
C ASN A 73 14.61 -8.72 5.22
N GLU A 74 15.53 -7.91 4.72
CA GLU A 74 16.14 -6.81 5.46
C GLU A 74 15.20 -5.61 5.57
N TYR A 75 15.29 -4.87 6.69
CA TYR A 75 14.58 -3.61 6.87
C TYR A 75 15.43 -2.46 6.33
N LEU A 76 14.98 -1.92 5.22
CA LEU A 76 15.67 -0.84 4.49
C LEU A 76 15.06 0.53 4.81
N PRO A 77 15.82 1.63 4.63
CA PRO A 77 15.32 2.99 4.75
C PRO A 77 14.14 3.28 3.80
N ASN A 78 13.11 3.95 4.34
CA ASN A 78 12.02 4.54 3.54
C ASN A 78 11.78 5.99 3.98
N LEU A 79 10.68 6.33 4.69
CA LEU A 79 10.50 7.66 5.28
C LEU A 79 11.50 7.92 6.41
N ALA A 80 11.97 6.90 7.12
CA ALA A 80 13.17 6.99 7.95
C ALA A 80 14.42 6.64 7.14
N THR A 81 15.48 7.41 7.29
CA THR A 81 16.81 7.15 6.69
C THR A 81 17.65 6.21 7.53
N SER A 82 17.39 6.18 8.83
CA SER A 82 18.03 5.27 9.78
C SER A 82 17.14 5.04 11.00
N TYR A 83 17.41 3.97 11.74
CA TYR A 83 16.83 3.73 13.05
C TYR A 83 17.87 3.19 14.02
N LYS A 84 17.62 3.39 15.32
CA LYS A 84 18.47 2.89 16.39
C LYS A 84 17.62 2.46 17.58
N TRP A 85 17.81 1.23 18.04
CA TRP A 85 17.36 0.82 19.36
C TRP A 85 18.20 1.50 20.43
N VAL A 86 17.55 2.33 21.26
CA VAL A 86 18.19 2.97 22.43
C VAL A 86 18.26 1.99 23.59
N ASP A 87 17.17 1.25 23.76
CA ASP A 87 17.00 0.13 24.67
C ASP A 87 15.95 -0.85 24.12
N SER A 88 15.54 -1.87 24.90
CA SER A 88 14.56 -2.89 24.44
C SER A 88 13.15 -2.35 24.22
N LYS A 89 12.85 -1.11 24.60
CA LYS A 89 11.52 -0.47 24.51
C LYS A 89 11.53 0.89 23.82
N THR A 90 12.66 1.31 23.30
CA THR A 90 12.83 2.66 22.73
C THR A 90 13.53 2.58 21.39
N ILE A 91 12.89 3.12 20.34
CA ILE A 91 13.48 3.22 19.00
C ILE A 91 13.53 4.69 18.60
N GLU A 92 14.68 5.15 18.13
CA GLU A 92 14.84 6.47 17.50
C GLU A 92 14.94 6.30 15.98
N PHE A 93 14.36 7.25 15.26
CA PHE A 93 14.39 7.33 13.80
C PHE A 93 14.90 8.70 13.36
N ASP A 94 15.82 8.70 12.41
CA ASP A 94 16.17 9.89 11.63
C ASP A 94 15.32 9.88 10.34
N LEU A 95 14.62 10.97 10.07
CA LEU A 95 13.63 11.04 8.99
C LEU A 95 14.24 11.60 7.71
N ARG A 96 13.64 11.22 6.57
CA ARG A 96 14.04 11.69 5.25
C ARG A 96 13.55 13.12 5.03
N LYS A 97 14.48 13.97 4.56
CA LYS A 97 14.18 15.36 4.20
C LYS A 97 13.71 15.47 2.75
N GLY A 98 12.91 16.51 2.47
CA GLY A 98 12.49 16.84 1.11
C GLY A 98 11.37 15.95 0.55
N VAL A 99 10.78 15.08 1.36
CA VAL A 99 9.57 14.33 0.99
C VAL A 99 8.36 15.26 1.07
N LYS A 100 7.39 15.04 0.18
CA LYS A 100 6.10 15.73 0.18
C LYS A 100 4.97 14.72 0.12
N PHE A 101 3.89 15.03 0.79
CA PHE A 101 2.62 14.32 0.63
C PHE A 101 1.95 14.62 -0.71
N HIS A 102 0.92 13.88 -1.06
CA HIS A 102 0.18 14.06 -2.32
C HIS A 102 -0.52 15.43 -2.42
N ASN A 103 -0.85 16.07 -1.31
CA ASN A 103 -1.39 17.43 -1.24
C ASN A 103 -0.31 18.52 -1.42
N GLY A 104 0.97 18.12 -1.48
CA GLY A 104 2.12 19.01 -1.65
C GLY A 104 2.78 19.48 -0.36
N GLU A 105 2.23 19.13 0.79
CA GLU A 105 2.78 19.46 2.10
C GLU A 105 4.08 18.72 2.40
N LYS A 106 4.88 19.34 3.25
CA LYS A 106 6.18 18.82 3.64
C LYS A 106 6.00 17.73 4.70
N PHE A 107 6.65 16.59 4.49
CA PHE A 107 6.78 15.55 5.50
C PHE A 107 7.87 15.93 6.52
N ASP A 108 7.55 15.81 7.81
CA ASP A 108 8.53 15.94 8.89
C ASP A 108 8.13 15.14 10.16
N ALA A 109 8.74 15.47 11.31
CA ALA A 109 8.53 14.74 12.54
C ALA A 109 7.13 14.94 13.14
N ASP A 110 6.44 16.05 12.84
CA ASP A 110 5.10 16.32 13.36
C ASP A 110 4.10 15.32 12.80
N ASP A 111 4.23 14.93 11.52
CA ASP A 111 3.36 13.92 10.89
C ASP A 111 3.52 12.54 11.53
N VAL A 112 4.77 12.14 11.77
CA VAL A 112 5.07 10.86 12.40
C VAL A 112 4.53 10.82 13.82
N VAL A 113 4.77 11.88 14.60
CA VAL A 113 4.30 12.00 15.99
C VAL A 113 2.76 12.02 16.03
N PHE A 114 2.13 12.81 15.16
CA PHE A 114 0.67 12.86 15.03
C PHE A 114 0.11 11.46 14.73
N THR A 115 0.57 10.84 13.65
CA THR A 115 0.06 9.53 13.21
C THR A 115 0.22 8.47 14.30
N LEU A 116 1.40 8.34 14.87
CA LEU A 116 1.66 7.29 15.86
C LEU A 116 0.91 7.53 17.17
N ASN A 117 0.77 8.77 17.62
CA ASN A 117 0.00 9.09 18.83
C ASN A 117 -1.50 8.94 18.61
N TYR A 118 -2.01 9.35 17.45
CA TYR A 118 -3.40 9.10 17.07
C TYR A 118 -3.75 7.60 17.10
N LEU A 119 -2.88 6.77 16.56
CA LEU A 119 -3.06 5.33 16.51
C LEU A 119 -2.87 4.64 17.87
N ALA A 120 -2.08 5.22 18.77
CA ALA A 120 -1.88 4.69 20.12
C ALA A 120 -3.13 4.79 20.99
N ASP A 121 -4.04 5.73 20.68
CA ASP A 121 -5.29 5.92 21.40
C ASP A 121 -6.35 4.91 20.91
N PRO A 122 -6.79 3.97 21.75
CA PRO A 122 -7.83 3.01 21.38
C PRO A 122 -9.19 3.66 21.02
N ALA A 123 -9.46 4.88 21.49
CA ALA A 123 -10.69 5.58 21.21
C ALA A 123 -10.84 5.91 19.72
N ASN A 124 -9.74 6.03 18.99
CA ASN A 124 -9.74 6.27 17.55
C ASN A 124 -10.09 5.03 16.70
N GLY A 125 -10.16 3.85 17.33
CA GLY A 125 -10.73 2.65 16.71
C GLY A 125 -9.95 2.07 15.53
N ALA A 126 -8.64 2.31 15.43
CA ALA A 126 -7.80 1.77 14.36
C ALA A 126 -7.86 0.24 14.27
N LYS A 127 -7.91 -0.31 13.05
CA LYS A 127 -8.10 -1.74 12.78
C LYS A 127 -6.99 -2.30 11.88
N PRO A 128 -6.53 -3.53 12.15
CA PRO A 128 -6.77 -4.28 13.37
C PRO A 128 -5.94 -3.71 14.53
N ALA A 129 -6.53 -3.61 15.71
CA ALA A 129 -5.88 -3.02 16.89
C ALA A 129 -4.51 -3.62 17.22
N ARG A 130 -4.28 -4.92 16.91
CA ARG A 130 -2.97 -5.59 17.11
C ARG A 130 -1.82 -4.93 16.33
N ASN A 131 -2.12 -4.20 15.27
CA ASN A 131 -1.10 -3.53 14.48
C ASN A 131 -0.56 -2.26 15.16
N VAL A 132 -1.34 -1.68 16.07
CA VAL A 132 -1.09 -0.35 16.64
C VAL A 132 -1.08 -0.30 18.17
N ASN A 133 -1.37 -1.38 18.87
CA ASN A 133 -1.54 -1.39 20.33
C ASN A 133 -0.27 -1.72 21.13
N TRP A 134 0.91 -1.74 20.50
CA TRP A 134 2.15 -2.21 21.11
C TRP A 134 3.12 -1.08 21.53
N TRP A 135 2.87 0.18 21.15
CA TRP A 135 3.61 1.35 21.64
C TRP A 135 2.76 2.23 22.57
N ILE A 136 3.42 3.12 23.29
CA ILE A 136 2.80 4.08 24.21
C ILE A 136 2.55 5.39 23.45
N ASN A 137 3.63 5.99 22.94
CA ASN A 137 3.62 7.27 22.24
C ASN A 137 4.83 7.41 21.34
N ALA A 138 4.77 8.41 20.48
CA ALA A 138 5.91 8.95 19.76
C ALA A 138 6.23 10.35 20.25
N GLU A 139 7.51 10.71 20.28
CA GLU A 139 8.03 12.02 20.72
C GLU A 139 8.88 12.65 19.64
N LYS A 140 8.68 13.95 19.41
CA LYS A 140 9.52 14.74 18.53
C LYS A 140 10.83 15.08 19.23
N LEU A 141 11.96 14.64 18.68
CA LEU A 141 13.29 15.00 19.15
C LEU A 141 13.95 16.14 18.34
N GLY A 142 13.40 16.40 17.16
CA GLY A 142 13.86 17.43 16.24
C GLY A 142 12.97 17.46 15.00
N GLU A 143 13.19 18.39 14.09
CA GLU A 143 12.38 18.55 12.87
C GLU A 143 12.32 17.25 12.04
N TYR A 144 13.41 16.46 12.03
CA TYR A 144 13.52 15.20 11.30
C TYR A 144 14.03 14.07 12.20
N LYS A 145 13.63 14.09 13.47
CA LYS A 145 13.99 13.04 14.41
C LYS A 145 12.85 12.75 15.37
N VAL A 146 12.51 11.47 15.53
CA VAL A 146 11.45 11.01 16.41
C VAL A 146 11.92 9.85 17.27
N ARG A 147 11.26 9.68 18.41
CA ARG A 147 11.41 8.54 19.31
C ARG A 147 10.07 7.84 19.45
N LEU A 148 10.08 6.52 19.37
CA LEU A 148 8.92 5.66 19.62
C LEU A 148 9.14 4.89 20.93
N ASN A 149 8.21 5.05 21.87
CA ASN A 149 8.24 4.39 23.18
C ASN A 149 7.27 3.20 23.19
N LEU A 150 7.78 2.02 23.44
CA LEU A 150 7.03 0.77 23.44
C LEU A 150 6.45 0.43 24.82
N LYS A 151 5.28 -0.20 24.88
CA LYS A 151 4.67 -0.68 26.13
C LYS A 151 5.51 -1.79 26.81
N LYS A 152 6.13 -2.61 25.97
CA LYS A 152 7.03 -3.71 26.37
C LYS A 152 7.97 -3.99 25.21
N GLU A 153 8.99 -4.78 25.45
CA GLU A 153 9.82 -5.32 24.37
C GLU A 153 8.96 -5.97 23.28
N PHE A 154 9.17 -5.55 22.05
CA PHE A 154 8.40 -6.03 20.90
C PHE A 154 9.32 -6.26 19.70
N PRO A 155 9.87 -7.48 19.56
CA PRO A 155 10.84 -7.79 18.49
C PRO A 155 10.29 -7.59 17.08
N ALA A 156 8.96 -7.66 16.90
CA ALA A 156 8.31 -7.46 15.60
C ALA A 156 8.10 -5.98 15.24
N ALA A 157 8.58 -5.01 16.03
CA ALA A 157 8.33 -3.59 15.80
C ALA A 157 8.71 -3.13 14.39
N LEU A 158 9.88 -3.55 13.89
CA LEU A 158 10.35 -3.17 12.55
C LEU A 158 9.49 -3.75 11.44
N GLU A 159 8.94 -4.96 11.62
CA GLU A 159 7.99 -5.57 10.69
C GLU A 159 6.72 -4.71 10.54
N PHE A 160 6.17 -4.24 11.66
CA PHE A 160 4.99 -3.39 11.63
C PHE A 160 5.27 -2.01 11.03
N LEU A 161 6.43 -1.44 11.32
CA LEU A 161 6.86 -0.13 10.81
C LEU A 161 7.32 -0.14 9.33
N SER A 162 7.56 -1.33 8.77
CA SER A 162 7.82 -1.54 7.34
C SER A 162 6.60 -2.01 6.57
N GLY A 163 5.48 -2.12 7.23
CA GLY A 163 4.31 -2.73 6.67
C GLY A 163 3.01 -2.06 7.07
N PRO A 164 2.31 -2.55 8.10
CA PRO A 164 0.97 -2.08 8.46
C PRO A 164 0.90 -0.64 8.94
N VAL A 165 2.01 -0.08 9.45
CA VAL A 165 2.04 1.28 9.98
C VAL A 165 2.58 2.23 8.93
N VAL A 166 1.69 3.01 8.32
CA VAL A 166 1.98 4.06 7.33
C VAL A 166 1.81 5.43 7.96
N ILE A 167 2.39 6.47 7.36
CA ILE A 167 2.37 7.82 7.92
C ILE A 167 1.40 8.70 7.14
N TYR A 168 0.53 9.42 7.86
CA TYR A 168 -0.42 10.38 7.36
C TYR A 168 0.04 11.81 7.67
N PRO A 169 -0.37 12.81 6.88
CA PRO A 169 -0.15 14.20 7.24
C PRO A 169 -0.91 14.57 8.52
N ASN A 170 -0.43 15.58 9.23
CA ASN A 170 -0.98 16.01 10.52
C ASN A 170 -2.09 17.06 10.41
N ASP A 171 -2.50 17.46 9.21
CA ASP A 171 -3.49 18.50 8.87
C ASP A 171 -4.58 18.02 7.92
#